data_2115b446df510ef1a67136cddad03c7e
#
_entry.id   2115b446df510ef1a67136cddad03c7e
#
_cell.length_a   1.000
_cell.length_b   1.000
_cell.length_c   1.000
_cell.angle_alpha   90.00
_cell.angle_beta   90.00
_cell.angle_gamma   90.00
#
_symmetry.space_group_name_H-M   'P 1'
#
loop_
_entity.id
_entity.type
_entity.pdbx_description
1 polymer ?
#
loop_
_entity_poly.entity_id
_entity_poly.type
_entity_poly.pdbx_seq_one_letter_code
_entity_poly.pdbx_strand_id
1 'polypeptide(L)'
;DSDFHNCGKQVFVIELDNGKKIIYKPHSMENEMEYMTLLRWISEGIGIEQYQYSIISRENYSWCEVVSYENCVQEWELQQYYKRLGIQLFLVYLLGTKDLHSENLIAHGEYCFCGFRNIGKYPIQSKA
;
A
#
# COMPACT_ATOMS: atom_id res chain seq x y z
N ASP A 1 -16.86 -7.59 7.58
CA ASP A 1 -16.80 -8.66 8.52
C ASP A 1 -15.41 -9.28 8.56
N SER A 2 -14.92 -9.53 9.73
CA SER A 2 -13.56 -9.99 9.85
C SER A 2 -13.45 -11.48 9.60
N ASP A 3 -12.40 -11.83 8.89
CA ASP A 3 -12.11 -13.19 8.55
C ASP A 3 -11.39 -13.88 9.71
N PHE A 4 -11.95 -14.95 10.23
CA PHE A 4 -11.38 -15.73 11.33
C PHE A 4 -10.33 -16.76 10.90
N HIS A 5 -9.90 -16.74 9.66
CA HIS A 5 -8.76 -17.53 9.23
C HIS A 5 -7.48 -17.08 9.99
N ASN A 6 -6.48 -17.90 10.06
CA ASN A 6 -5.26 -17.64 10.82
C ASN A 6 -5.44 -17.58 12.35
N CYS A 7 -6.19 -18.52 12.92
CA CYS A 7 -6.34 -18.66 14.37
C CYS A 7 -6.95 -17.43 15.06
N GLY A 8 -7.92 -16.77 14.44
CA GLY A 8 -8.59 -15.60 14.98
C GLY A 8 -7.85 -14.29 14.83
N LYS A 9 -6.75 -14.26 14.11
CA LYS A 9 -6.03 -13.01 13.81
C LYS A 9 -6.82 -12.17 12.82
N GLN A 10 -6.98 -10.90 13.15
CA GLN A 10 -7.81 -9.98 12.38
C GLN A 10 -7.04 -8.72 11.99
N VAL A 11 -7.41 -8.16 10.84
CA VAL A 11 -6.94 -6.84 10.41
C VAL A 11 -7.91 -5.79 10.92
N PHE A 12 -7.39 -4.71 11.49
CA PHE A 12 -8.19 -3.61 12.02
C PHE A 12 -7.80 -2.30 11.36
N VAL A 13 -8.78 -1.49 11.06
CA VAL A 13 -8.58 -0.08 10.70
C VAL A 13 -9.00 0.75 11.91
N ILE A 14 -8.10 1.60 12.38
CA ILE A 14 -8.32 2.47 13.53
C ILE A 14 -8.32 3.92 13.03
N GLU A 15 -9.35 4.65 13.38
CA GLU A 15 -9.41 6.08 13.13
C GLU A 15 -9.00 6.83 14.40
N LEU A 16 -8.02 7.71 14.28
CA LEU A 16 -7.53 8.55 15.36
C LEU A 16 -8.40 9.82 15.49
N ASP A 17 -8.33 10.47 16.65
CA ASP A 17 -9.10 11.69 16.92
C ASP A 17 -8.85 12.81 15.92
N ASN A 18 -7.66 12.85 15.32
CA ASN A 18 -7.29 13.83 14.30
C ASN A 18 -7.79 13.45 12.89
N GLY A 19 -8.60 12.41 12.76
CA GLY A 19 -9.13 11.93 11.49
C GLY A 19 -8.19 11.03 10.69
N LYS A 20 -6.96 10.83 11.13
CA LYS A 20 -6.03 9.91 10.49
C LYS A 20 -6.43 8.47 10.75
N LYS A 21 -6.19 7.63 9.76
CA LYS A 21 -6.47 6.20 9.85
C LYS A 21 -5.20 5.39 9.74
N ILE A 22 -5.10 4.35 10.55
CA ILE A 22 -4.01 3.38 10.52
C ILE A 22 -4.58 1.98 10.47
N ILE A 23 -3.79 1.06 9.92
CA ILE A 23 -4.17 -0.35 9.81
C ILE A 23 -3.26 -1.18 10.67
N TYR A 24 -3.86 -2.02 11.51
CA TYR A 24 -3.17 -3.10 12.18
C TYR A 24 -3.26 -4.37 11.34
N LYS A 25 -2.14 -5.04 11.13
CA LYS A 25 -2.07 -6.34 10.46
C LYS A 25 -1.38 -7.36 11.38
N PRO A 26 -1.96 -8.56 11.51
CA PRO A 26 -1.42 -9.59 12.40
C PRO A 26 -0.27 -10.39 11.75
N HIS A 27 0.60 -9.72 11.02
CA HIS A 27 1.78 -10.30 10.40
C HIS A 27 2.82 -9.21 10.13
N SER A 28 4.06 -9.64 9.90
CA SER A 28 5.14 -8.73 9.50
C SER A 28 4.90 -8.17 8.10
N MET A 29 5.36 -6.95 7.88
CA MET A 29 5.38 -6.28 6.57
C MET A 29 6.80 -5.97 6.10
N GLU A 30 7.77 -6.76 6.52
CA GLU A 30 9.17 -6.56 6.12
C GLU A 30 9.37 -6.69 4.61
N ASN A 31 8.68 -7.64 3.97
CA ASN A 31 8.76 -7.81 2.52
C ASN A 31 8.26 -6.57 1.77
N GLU A 32 7.17 -5.97 2.25
CA GLU A 32 6.63 -4.74 1.70
C GLU A 32 7.59 -3.56 1.89
N MET A 33 8.23 -3.49 3.04
CA MET A 33 9.24 -2.45 3.31
C MET A 33 10.45 -2.59 2.39
N GLU A 34 10.92 -3.81 2.18
CA GLU A 34 12.02 -4.08 1.23
C GLU A 34 11.64 -3.71 -0.20
N TYR A 35 10.43 -4.08 -0.62
CA TYR A 35 9.90 -3.70 -1.93
C TYR A 35 9.86 -2.19 -2.10
N MET A 36 9.35 -1.46 -1.13
CA MET A 36 9.29 0.00 -1.16
C MET A 36 10.67 0.63 -1.22
N THR A 37 11.63 0.07 -0.49
CA THR A 37 13.01 0.55 -0.51
C THR A 37 13.63 0.39 -1.90
N LEU A 38 13.43 -0.76 -2.51
CA LEU A 38 13.93 -1.03 -3.86
C LEU A 38 13.24 -0.15 -4.91
N LEU A 39 11.92 -0.02 -4.79
CA LEU A 39 11.13 0.85 -5.67
C LEU A 39 11.60 2.29 -5.59
N ARG A 40 11.85 2.81 -4.39
CA ARG A 40 12.39 4.15 -4.20
C ARG A 40 13.74 4.31 -4.85
N TRP A 41 14.64 3.36 -4.64
CA TRP A 41 16.00 3.40 -5.20
C TRP A 41 15.98 3.46 -6.73
N ILE A 42 15.18 2.60 -7.38
CA ILE A 42 15.04 2.59 -8.83
C ILE A 42 14.42 3.90 -9.33
N SER A 43 13.39 4.37 -8.66
CA SER A 43 12.64 5.56 -9.05
C SER A 43 13.48 6.83 -8.92
N GLU A 44 14.29 6.94 -7.88
CA GLU A 44 15.25 8.03 -7.72
C GLU A 44 16.28 8.04 -8.85
N GLY A 45 16.76 6.85 -9.26
CA GLY A 45 17.70 6.73 -10.38
C GLY A 45 17.11 7.16 -11.72
N ILE A 46 15.80 7.03 -11.88
CA ILE A 46 15.07 7.44 -13.10
C ILE A 46 14.58 8.89 -13.01
N GLY A 47 14.50 9.45 -11.80
CA GLY A 47 13.97 10.79 -11.56
C GLY A 47 12.43 10.84 -11.44
N ILE A 48 11.80 9.73 -11.11
CA ILE A 48 10.34 9.64 -10.92
C ILE A 48 10.05 9.20 -9.50
N GLU A 49 9.50 10.09 -8.67
CA GLU A 49 9.17 9.76 -7.29
C GLU A 49 8.00 8.78 -7.21
N GLN A 50 8.05 7.89 -6.23
CA GLN A 50 6.96 6.99 -5.89
C GLN A 50 6.37 7.38 -4.53
N TYR A 51 5.10 7.06 -4.33
CA TYR A 51 4.46 7.28 -3.03
C TYR A 51 5.08 6.33 -2.00
N GLN A 52 5.49 6.89 -0.87
CA GLN A 52 6.03 6.15 0.26
C GLN A 52 5.07 6.28 1.43
N TYR A 53 4.54 5.18 1.91
CA TYR A 53 3.67 5.18 3.07
C TYR A 53 4.38 4.63 4.30
N SER A 54 3.94 5.06 5.46
CA SER A 54 4.58 4.71 6.72
C SER A 54 4.19 3.30 7.15
N ILE A 55 5.19 2.50 7.48
CA ILE A 55 5.03 1.14 8.01
C ILE A 55 5.86 1.00 9.27
N ILE A 56 5.26 0.45 10.31
CA ILE A 56 5.96 -0.05 11.49
C ILE A 56 5.77 -1.56 11.50
N SER A 57 6.83 -2.31 11.28
CA SER A 57 6.76 -3.77 11.23
C SER A 57 7.48 -4.40 12.41
N ARG A 58 6.90 -5.45 12.92
CA ARG A 58 7.46 -6.32 13.95
C ARG A 58 7.33 -7.78 13.51
N GLU A 59 7.88 -8.68 14.26
CA GLU A 59 7.90 -10.10 13.91
C GLU A 59 6.51 -10.67 13.64
N ASN A 60 5.54 -10.33 14.47
CA ASN A 60 4.21 -10.94 14.44
C ASN A 60 3.08 -9.97 14.11
N TYR A 61 3.38 -8.69 13.93
CA TYR A 61 2.37 -7.69 13.61
C TYR A 61 2.99 -6.47 12.94
N SER A 62 2.14 -5.66 12.36
CA SER A 62 2.55 -4.39 11.76
C SER A 62 1.44 -3.35 11.84
N TRP A 63 1.85 -2.11 11.71
CA TRP A 63 0.98 -0.96 11.57
C TRP A 63 1.36 -0.23 10.30
N CYS A 64 0.38 0.19 9.53
CA CYS A 64 0.66 1.00 8.36
C CYS A 64 -0.38 2.10 8.15
N GLU A 65 0.05 3.12 7.43
CA GLU A 65 -0.80 4.21 7.00
C GLU A 65 -1.88 3.71 6.05
N VAL A 66 -3.08 4.27 6.14
CA VAL A 66 -4.15 4.02 5.17
C VAL A 66 -3.96 4.97 3.98
N VAL A 67 -3.86 4.39 2.80
CA VAL A 67 -3.83 5.15 1.55
C VAL A 67 -5.21 5.10 0.92
N SER A 68 -5.80 6.26 0.70
CA SER A 68 -7.12 6.38 0.11
C SER A 68 -7.06 6.45 -1.41
N TYR A 69 -8.12 5.99 -2.06
CA TYR A 69 -8.28 6.17 -3.49
C TYR A 69 -8.51 7.65 -3.80
N GLU A 70 -7.80 8.15 -4.81
CA GLU A 70 -7.99 9.48 -5.37
C GLU A 70 -7.98 9.42 -6.90
N ASN A 71 -8.91 10.12 -7.51
CA ASN A 71 -8.94 10.24 -8.97
C ASN A 71 -7.86 11.21 -9.46
N CYS A 72 -7.37 10.98 -10.67
CA CYS A 72 -6.61 11.99 -11.40
C CYS A 72 -7.57 13.10 -11.86
N VAL A 73 -7.17 14.34 -11.65
CA VAL A 73 -7.94 15.54 -12.04
C VAL A 73 -7.40 16.11 -13.35
N GLN A 74 -6.09 16.09 -13.51
CA GLN A 74 -5.39 16.64 -14.68
C GLN A 74 -4.83 15.51 -15.55
N GLU A 75 -4.73 15.78 -16.86
CA GLU A 75 -4.17 14.80 -17.80
C GLU A 75 -2.71 14.44 -17.46
N TRP A 76 -1.92 15.40 -17.01
CA TRP A 76 -0.53 15.15 -16.63
C TRP A 76 -0.42 14.18 -15.43
N GLU A 77 -1.40 14.21 -14.52
CA GLU A 77 -1.45 13.27 -13.39
C GLU A 77 -1.64 11.84 -13.88
N LEU A 78 -2.49 11.67 -14.89
CA LEU A 78 -2.73 10.36 -15.51
C LEU A 78 -1.46 9.83 -16.18
N GLN A 79 -0.73 10.69 -16.88
CA GLN A 79 0.54 10.32 -17.50
C GLN A 79 1.57 9.90 -16.44
N GLN A 80 1.68 10.64 -15.35
CA GLN A 80 2.57 10.30 -14.25
C GLN A 80 2.15 8.98 -13.57
N TYR A 81 0.87 8.77 -13.38
CA TYR A 81 0.32 7.54 -12.84
C TYR A 81 0.78 6.33 -13.67
N TYR A 82 0.63 6.38 -14.99
CA TYR A 82 1.03 5.26 -15.85
C TYR A 82 2.54 5.05 -15.89
N LYS A 83 3.33 6.09 -15.80
CA LYS A 83 4.80 5.96 -15.69
C LYS A 83 5.19 5.23 -14.41
N ARG A 84 4.59 5.60 -13.29
CA ARG A 84 4.83 4.96 -11.99
C ARG A 84 4.36 3.53 -11.98
N LEU A 85 3.20 3.27 -12.53
CA LEU A 85 2.66 1.91 -12.67
C LEU A 85 3.60 1.04 -13.51
N GLY A 86 4.13 1.56 -14.61
CA GLY A 86 5.08 0.84 -15.47
C GLY A 86 6.34 0.43 -14.72
N ILE A 87 6.89 1.31 -13.89
CA ILE A 87 8.05 1.01 -13.04
C ILE A 87 7.72 -0.12 -12.06
N GLN A 88 6.57 -0.06 -11.42
CA GLN A 88 6.15 -1.07 -10.45
C GLN A 88 5.90 -2.42 -11.12
N LEU A 89 5.27 -2.45 -12.28
CA LEU A 89 5.05 -3.68 -13.03
C LEU A 89 6.38 -4.32 -13.47
N PHE A 90 7.32 -3.51 -13.90
CA PHE A 90 8.65 -3.98 -14.26
C PHE A 90 9.36 -4.61 -13.06
N LEU A 91 9.31 -3.95 -11.90
CA LEU A 91 9.93 -4.44 -10.68
C LEU A 91 9.30 -5.75 -10.22
N VAL A 92 7.98 -5.83 -10.26
CA VAL A 92 7.23 -7.05 -9.93
C VAL A 92 7.60 -8.20 -10.86
N TYR A 93 7.74 -7.92 -12.14
CA TYR A 93 8.17 -8.92 -13.12
C TYR A 93 9.58 -9.42 -12.81
N LEU A 94 10.52 -8.51 -12.50
CA LEU A 94 11.89 -8.88 -12.14
C LEU A 94 11.96 -9.75 -10.89
N LEU A 95 11.16 -9.43 -9.88
CA LEU A 95 11.14 -10.16 -8.61
C LEU A 95 10.37 -11.48 -8.68
N GLY A 96 9.63 -11.70 -9.77
CA GLY A 96 8.84 -12.92 -9.95
C GLY A 96 7.73 -13.09 -8.91
N THR A 97 7.22 -11.99 -8.36
CA THR A 97 6.15 -12.04 -7.38
C THR A 97 4.84 -12.45 -8.03
N LYS A 98 4.19 -13.47 -7.47
CA LYS A 98 2.94 -14.02 -8.02
C LYS A 98 1.68 -13.35 -7.48
N ASP A 99 1.83 -12.51 -6.48
CA ASP A 99 0.69 -12.00 -5.70
C ASP A 99 0.22 -10.61 -6.12
N LEU A 100 0.73 -10.09 -7.25
CA LEU A 100 0.31 -8.78 -7.72
C LEU A 100 -0.90 -8.91 -8.64
N HIS A 101 -2.06 -8.72 -8.06
CA HIS A 101 -3.31 -8.65 -8.79
C HIS A 101 -3.77 -7.21 -8.90
N SER A 102 -4.61 -6.92 -9.89
CA SER A 102 -5.25 -5.60 -10.05
C SER A 102 -6.00 -5.15 -8.78
N GLU A 103 -6.44 -6.11 -7.97
CA GLU A 103 -7.09 -5.84 -6.69
C GLU A 103 -6.16 -5.22 -5.63
N ASN A 104 -4.86 -5.31 -5.84
CA ASN A 104 -3.84 -4.77 -4.95
C ASN A 104 -3.33 -3.40 -5.39
N LEU A 105 -3.86 -2.87 -6.49
CA LEU A 105 -3.47 -1.56 -7.01
C LEU A 105 -4.48 -0.51 -6.58
N ILE A 106 -3.98 0.56 -6.02
CA ILE A 106 -4.78 1.71 -5.59
C ILE A 106 -4.25 2.95 -6.32
N ALA A 107 -5.15 3.68 -6.95
CA ALA A 107 -4.83 4.98 -7.52
C ALA A 107 -4.97 6.04 -6.44
N HIS A 108 -3.95 6.89 -6.29
CA HIS A 108 -3.94 8.02 -5.37
C HIS A 108 -3.44 9.26 -6.13
N GLY A 109 -4.35 9.89 -6.89
CA GLY A 109 -3.99 10.97 -7.80
C GLY A 109 -2.98 10.48 -8.84
N GLU A 110 -1.86 11.18 -8.94
CA GLU A 110 -0.77 10.84 -9.86
C GLU A 110 0.04 9.61 -9.42
N TYR A 111 -0.21 9.10 -8.23
CA TYR A 111 0.54 7.96 -7.68
C TYR A 111 -0.20 6.66 -7.88
N CYS A 112 0.56 5.65 -8.25
CA CYS A 112 0.12 4.27 -8.23
C CYS A 112 0.64 3.63 -6.95
N PHE A 113 -0.24 2.98 -6.26
CA PHE A 113 0.06 2.37 -4.98
C PHE A 113 -0.19 0.88 -5.07
N CYS A 114 0.86 0.11 -4.88
CA CYS A 114 0.76 -1.34 -4.80
C CYS A 114 0.51 -1.74 -3.35
N GLY A 115 -0.75 -1.66 -2.94
CA GLY A 115 -1.16 -2.08 -1.62
C GLY A 115 -1.40 -3.58 -1.61
N PHE A 116 -0.83 -4.26 -0.65
CA PHE A 116 -0.89 -5.70 -0.58
C PHE A 116 -2.24 -6.24 -0.13
N ARG A 117 -3.22 -5.40 0.09
CA ARG A 117 -4.64 -5.77 0.20
C ARG A 117 -5.51 -4.53 0.11
N ASN A 118 -6.68 -4.71 -0.42
CA ASN A 118 -7.67 -3.67 -0.61
C ASN A 118 -8.11 -3.10 0.76
N ILE A 119 -7.65 -1.91 1.05
CA ILE A 119 -7.88 -1.22 2.33
C ILE A 119 -9.36 -0.91 2.54
N GLY A 120 -10.11 -0.70 1.47
CA GLY A 120 -11.55 -0.42 1.54
C GLY A 120 -12.43 -1.57 2.03
N LYS A 121 -11.87 -2.77 2.16
CA LYS A 121 -12.60 -3.94 2.66
C LYS A 121 -12.58 -4.08 4.18
N TYR A 122 -11.82 -3.28 4.89
CA TYR A 122 -11.67 -3.44 6.32
C TYR A 122 -12.58 -2.48 7.08
N PRO A 123 -13.36 -2.96 8.04
CA PRO A 123 -14.21 -2.09 8.84
C PRO A 123 -13.38 -1.23 9.80
N ILE A 124 -13.84 -0.01 10.04
CA ILE A 124 -13.27 0.86 11.06
C ILE A 124 -13.74 0.34 12.41
N GLN A 125 -12.80 0.00 13.29
CA GLN A 125 -13.10 -0.64 14.57
C GLN A 125 -13.29 0.36 15.70
N SER A 126 -12.50 1.42 15.75
CA SER A 126 -12.59 2.38 16.84
C SER A 126 -11.95 3.71 16.48
N LYS A 127 -12.31 4.74 17.25
CA LYS A 127 -11.60 6.01 17.29
C LYS A 127 -10.69 6.04 18.51
N ALA A 128 -9.49 6.41 18.28
CA ALA A 128 -8.51 6.59 19.35
C ALA A 128 -8.11 8.05 19.49
#